data_4d3d4b9f9bc7efc234e4a072b2f6aa5e
#
_entry.id   4d3d4b9f9bc7efc234e4a072b2f6aa5e
#
_cell.length_a   1.000
_cell.length_b   1.000
_cell.length_c   1.000
_cell.angle_alpha   90.00
_cell.angle_beta   90.00
_cell.angle_gamma   90.00
#
_symmetry.space_group_name_H-M   'P 1'
#
loop_
_entity.id
_entity.type
_entity.pdbx_description
1 polymer ?
#
loop_
_entity_poly.entity_id
_entity_poly.type
_entity_poly.pdbx_seq_one_letter_code
_entity_poly.pdbx_strand_id
1 'polypeptide(L)'
;MNENESIEFKENYTEKIYKEIIAFLNTNSGTIYIGYDDNGNLIGVDNCKDIEEKISNGIRTNIYPDARIFVSINTGKLEDKEYIIIKVSKGIDIYYLKEKGIVKGTYLRTGSCSIPATLVKP
;
A
#
# COMPACT_ATOMS: atom_id res chain seq x y z
N MET A 1 14.61 -11.01 0.72
CA MET A 1 13.79 -10.05 -0.03
C MET A 1 13.85 -8.70 0.68
N ASN A 2 14.14 -7.64 -0.02
CA ASN A 2 14.31 -6.31 0.55
C ASN A 2 13.29 -5.33 -0.01
N GLU A 3 12.98 -4.28 0.76
CA GLU A 3 12.20 -3.17 0.24
C GLU A 3 12.94 -2.52 -0.93
N ASN A 4 12.19 -2.11 -1.93
CA ASN A 4 12.72 -1.42 -3.11
C ASN A 4 11.59 -0.62 -3.76
N GLU A 5 11.76 -0.20 -5.01
CA GLU A 5 10.76 0.62 -5.69
C GLU A 5 9.42 -0.10 -5.92
N SER A 6 9.38 -1.43 -5.82
CA SER A 6 8.16 -2.23 -6.04
C SER A 6 7.75 -3.09 -4.84
N ILE A 7 8.46 -3.02 -3.73
CA ILE A 7 8.19 -3.85 -2.54
C ILE A 7 8.23 -3.00 -1.28
N GLU A 8 7.19 -3.13 -0.47
CA GLU A 8 7.07 -2.46 0.83
C GLU A 8 6.70 -3.50 1.89
N PHE A 9 7.39 -3.49 3.03
CA PHE A 9 7.09 -4.37 4.18
C PHE A 9 6.46 -3.56 5.31
N LYS A 10 5.43 -4.12 5.93
CA LYS A 10 4.77 -3.55 7.11
C LYS A 10 4.58 -4.64 8.14
N GLU A 11 4.96 -4.36 9.39
CA GLU A 11 4.75 -5.33 10.46
C GLU A 11 3.28 -5.43 10.84
N ASN A 12 2.59 -4.30 10.82
CA ASN A 12 1.17 -4.21 11.16
C ASN A 12 0.44 -3.30 10.19
N TYR A 13 -0.90 -3.34 10.26
CA TYR A 13 -1.72 -2.38 9.54
C TYR A 13 -1.65 -1.01 10.23
N THR A 14 -1.44 0.03 9.45
CA THR A 14 -1.66 1.43 9.87
C THR A 14 -2.27 2.17 8.69
N GLU A 15 -2.86 3.33 8.95
CA GLU A 15 -3.44 4.16 7.88
C GLU A 15 -2.39 4.69 6.90
N LYS A 16 -1.12 4.64 7.26
CA LYS A 16 -0.03 5.02 6.36
C LYS A 16 0.04 4.14 5.12
N ILE A 17 -0.60 2.97 5.16
CA ILE A 17 -0.61 2.05 4.02
C ILE A 17 -1.24 2.68 2.77
N TYR A 18 -2.19 3.60 2.95
CA TYR A 18 -2.88 4.20 1.80
C TYR A 18 -1.97 5.11 0.99
N LYS A 19 -1.00 5.78 1.60
CA LYS A 19 0.01 6.53 0.83
C LYS A 19 0.94 5.62 0.04
N GLU A 20 1.24 4.44 0.55
CA GLU A 20 2.03 3.46 -0.20
C GLU A 20 1.25 2.97 -1.41
N ILE A 21 -0.02 2.65 -1.22
CA ILE A 21 -0.90 2.22 -2.32
C ILE A 21 -0.98 3.32 -3.38
N ILE A 22 -1.21 4.56 -2.95
CA ILE A 22 -1.29 5.71 -3.85
C ILE A 22 0.01 5.88 -4.63
N ALA A 23 1.14 5.76 -3.96
CA ALA A 23 2.44 5.91 -4.61
C ALA A 23 2.65 4.87 -5.72
N PHE A 24 2.26 3.62 -5.47
CA PHE A 24 2.34 2.57 -6.48
C PHE A 24 1.37 2.83 -7.64
N LEU A 25 0.14 3.26 -7.34
CA LEU A 25 -0.84 3.60 -8.38
C LEU A 25 -0.33 4.70 -9.31
N ASN A 26 0.41 5.66 -8.78
CA ASN A 26 0.88 6.83 -9.52
C ASN A 26 2.23 6.63 -10.21
N THR A 27 2.97 5.60 -9.86
CA THR A 27 4.33 5.42 -10.38
C THR A 27 4.46 4.14 -11.20
N ASN A 28 4.65 3.03 -10.51
CA ASN A 28 4.73 1.72 -11.11
C ASN A 28 4.05 0.74 -10.16
N SER A 29 3.65 -0.40 -10.69
CA SER A 29 3.05 -1.45 -9.88
C SER A 29 3.93 -1.80 -8.68
N GLY A 30 3.33 -2.27 -7.60
CA GLY A 30 4.08 -2.69 -6.43
C GLY A 30 3.29 -3.63 -5.55
N THR A 31 3.97 -4.18 -4.55
CA THR A 31 3.39 -5.14 -3.61
C THR A 31 3.72 -4.73 -2.18
N ILE A 32 2.69 -4.75 -1.33
CA ILE A 32 2.84 -4.46 0.09
C ILE A 32 2.61 -5.75 0.86
N TYR A 33 3.56 -6.11 1.70
CA TYR A 33 3.50 -7.32 2.53
C TYR A 33 3.26 -6.89 3.98
N ILE A 34 2.11 -7.27 4.54
CA ILE A 34 1.76 -6.98 5.94
C ILE A 34 1.99 -8.25 6.76
N GLY A 35 2.64 -8.10 7.90
CA GLY A 35 3.06 -9.22 8.75
C GLY A 35 4.51 -9.59 8.53
N TYR A 36 5.29 -8.72 7.93
CA TYR A 36 6.70 -8.91 7.64
C TYR A 36 7.54 -7.81 8.27
N ASP A 37 8.74 -8.15 8.76
CA ASP A 37 9.66 -7.16 9.27
C ASP A 37 10.43 -6.47 8.11
N ASP A 38 11.28 -5.51 8.44
CA ASP A 38 12.02 -4.73 7.42
C ASP A 38 12.99 -5.57 6.60
N ASN A 39 13.34 -6.75 7.08
CA ASN A 39 14.25 -7.66 6.39
C ASN A 39 13.50 -8.67 5.52
N GLY A 40 12.18 -8.58 5.46
CA GLY A 40 11.38 -9.48 4.66
C GLY A 40 11.07 -10.81 5.35
N ASN A 41 11.27 -10.89 6.67
CA ASN A 41 10.95 -12.09 7.44
C ASN A 41 9.49 -12.07 7.86
N LEU A 42 8.80 -13.19 7.68
CA LEU A 42 7.41 -13.33 8.09
C LEU A 42 7.34 -13.40 9.61
N ILE A 43 6.71 -12.42 10.21
CA ILE A 43 6.48 -12.38 11.67
C ILE A 43 5.02 -12.61 12.03
N GLY A 44 4.12 -12.49 11.05
CA GLY A 44 2.70 -12.69 11.24
C GLY A 44 1.96 -11.46 11.72
N VAL A 45 0.66 -11.45 11.50
CA VAL A 45 -0.24 -10.39 11.94
C VAL A 45 -1.52 -11.03 12.46
N ASP A 46 -2.09 -10.46 13.53
CA ASP A 46 -3.34 -10.94 14.10
C ASP A 46 -4.54 -10.32 13.38
N ASN A 47 -5.69 -11.03 13.45
CA ASN A 47 -6.97 -10.53 12.90
C ASN A 47 -6.91 -10.19 11.42
N CYS A 48 -6.28 -11.06 10.67
CA CYS A 48 -6.02 -10.88 9.24
C CYS A 48 -7.29 -10.55 8.45
N LYS A 49 -8.38 -11.26 8.74
CA LYS A 49 -9.64 -11.05 8.05
C LYS A 49 -10.24 -9.68 8.31
N ASP A 50 -10.18 -9.23 9.56
CA ASP A 50 -10.68 -7.90 9.93
C ASP A 50 -9.84 -6.80 9.27
N ILE A 51 -8.53 -7.02 9.21
CA ILE A 51 -7.62 -6.07 8.57
C ILE A 51 -7.88 -6.03 7.06
N GLU A 52 -8.12 -7.17 6.44
CA GLU A 52 -8.45 -7.24 5.02
C GLU A 52 -9.69 -6.40 4.69
N GLU A 53 -10.75 -6.54 5.49
CA GLU A 53 -11.96 -5.76 5.33
C GLU A 53 -11.70 -4.27 5.53
N LYS A 54 -10.90 -3.93 6.53
CA LYS A 54 -10.53 -2.55 6.83
C LYS A 54 -9.78 -1.92 5.65
N ILE A 55 -8.87 -2.66 5.05
CA ILE A 55 -8.11 -2.18 3.90
C ILE A 55 -9.04 -1.97 2.69
N SER A 56 -9.91 -2.95 2.42
CA SER A 56 -10.85 -2.85 1.30
C SER A 56 -11.75 -1.61 1.45
N ASN A 57 -12.29 -1.40 2.64
CA ASN A 57 -13.11 -0.22 2.92
C ASN A 57 -12.29 1.06 2.83
N GLY A 58 -11.06 1.04 3.33
CA GLY A 58 -10.17 2.19 3.32
C GLY A 58 -9.78 2.64 1.92
N ILE A 59 -9.55 1.71 1.02
CA ILE A 59 -9.25 2.05 -0.38
C ILE A 59 -10.44 2.80 -0.98
N ARG A 60 -11.64 2.31 -0.73
CA ARG A 60 -12.86 2.95 -1.25
C ARG A 60 -13.09 4.33 -0.65
N THR A 61 -12.83 4.51 0.64
CA THR A 61 -13.17 5.74 1.35
C THR A 61 -12.07 6.78 1.35
N ASN A 62 -10.80 6.37 1.26
CA ASN A 62 -9.66 7.27 1.44
C ASN A 62 -8.96 7.67 0.14
N ILE A 63 -9.10 6.89 -0.92
CA ILE A 63 -8.37 7.13 -2.17
C ILE A 63 -9.33 7.58 -3.27
N TYR A 64 -8.97 8.64 -3.97
CA TYR A 64 -9.71 9.15 -5.11
C TYR A 64 -8.75 9.38 -6.29
N PRO A 65 -9.13 9.11 -7.56
CA PRO A 65 -10.36 8.41 -7.98
C PRO A 65 -10.42 6.96 -7.49
N ASP A 66 -11.52 6.27 -7.75
CA ASP A 66 -11.72 4.89 -7.33
C ASP A 66 -10.59 4.00 -7.88
N ALA A 67 -9.84 3.38 -6.98
CA ALA A 67 -8.67 2.57 -7.33
C ALA A 67 -8.91 1.06 -7.17
N ARG A 68 -10.13 0.64 -6.82
CA ARG A 68 -10.39 -0.75 -6.43
C ARG A 68 -10.01 -1.78 -7.49
N ILE A 69 -10.21 -1.46 -8.76
CA ILE A 69 -9.89 -2.42 -9.84
C ILE A 69 -8.38 -2.62 -10.03
N PHE A 70 -7.55 -1.72 -9.46
CA PHE A 70 -6.10 -1.80 -9.59
C PHE A 70 -5.43 -2.42 -8.38
N VAL A 71 -6.20 -2.80 -7.35
CA VAL A 71 -5.66 -3.30 -6.09
C VAL A 71 -6.29 -4.65 -5.77
N SER A 72 -5.46 -5.66 -5.53
CA SER A 72 -5.93 -6.95 -5.05
C SER A 72 -5.35 -7.21 -3.66
N ILE A 73 -6.16 -7.80 -2.78
CA ILE A 73 -5.78 -8.10 -1.41
C ILE A 73 -5.92 -9.61 -1.22
N ASN A 74 -4.84 -10.26 -0.82
CA ASN A 74 -4.82 -11.69 -0.58
C ASN A 74 -4.28 -11.96 0.81
N THR A 75 -4.84 -12.97 1.48
CA THR A 75 -4.37 -13.40 2.79
C THR A 75 -3.82 -14.81 2.67
N GLY A 76 -2.93 -15.15 3.57
CA GLY A 76 -2.37 -16.48 3.61
C GLY A 76 -1.85 -16.81 5.00
N LYS A 77 -1.40 -18.05 5.16
CA LYS A 77 -0.88 -18.54 6.44
C LYS A 77 0.28 -19.50 6.15
N LEU A 78 1.37 -19.30 6.85
CA LEU A 78 2.54 -20.15 6.75
C LEU A 78 3.13 -20.33 8.15
N GLU A 79 3.30 -21.60 8.56
CA GLU A 79 3.85 -21.92 9.90
C GLU A 79 3.08 -21.21 11.02
N ASP A 80 1.76 -21.21 10.94
CA ASP A 80 0.84 -20.58 11.89
C ASP A 80 0.93 -19.06 11.95
N LYS A 81 1.64 -18.44 11.01
CA LYS A 81 1.73 -16.98 10.88
C LYS A 81 0.88 -16.53 9.70
N GLU A 82 -0.08 -15.65 9.98
CA GLU A 82 -0.93 -15.10 8.94
C GLU A 82 -0.31 -13.82 8.37
N TYR A 83 -0.59 -13.60 7.08
CA TYR A 83 -0.05 -12.43 6.38
C TYR A 83 -1.08 -11.91 5.38
N ILE A 84 -0.87 -10.66 4.95
CA ILE A 84 -1.69 -10.03 3.92
C ILE A 84 -0.75 -9.52 2.83
N ILE A 85 -1.10 -9.79 1.59
CA ILE A 85 -0.35 -9.29 0.43
C ILE A 85 -1.28 -8.40 -0.39
N ILE A 86 -0.87 -7.15 -0.57
CA ILE A 86 -1.61 -6.19 -1.38
C ILE A 86 -0.82 -5.96 -2.66
N LYS A 87 -1.42 -6.31 -3.79
CA LYS A 87 -0.81 -6.09 -5.10
C LYS A 87 -1.48 -4.90 -5.76
N VAL A 88 -0.68 -3.92 -6.13
CA VAL A 88 -1.15 -2.67 -6.72
C VAL A 88 -0.61 -2.57 -8.15
N SER A 89 -1.51 -2.45 -9.12
CA SER A 89 -1.14 -2.17 -10.50
C SER A 89 -1.11 -0.66 -10.70
N LYS A 90 -0.26 -0.19 -11.60
CA LYS A 90 -0.28 1.22 -11.98
C LYS A 90 -1.68 1.58 -12.49
N GLY A 91 -2.22 2.68 -11.99
CA GLY A 91 -3.53 3.17 -12.40
C GLY A 91 -3.48 3.99 -13.68
N ILE A 92 -4.61 4.57 -14.02
CA ILE A 92 -4.78 5.33 -15.27
C ILE A 92 -5.04 6.82 -15.03
N ASP A 93 -4.90 7.27 -13.79
CA ASP A 93 -5.21 8.65 -13.40
C ASP A 93 -4.18 9.10 -12.37
N ILE A 94 -4.39 10.27 -11.78
CA ILE A 94 -3.62 10.74 -10.63
C ILE A 94 -4.45 10.43 -9.40
N TYR A 95 -3.89 9.62 -8.49
CA TYR A 95 -4.58 9.17 -7.27
C TYR A 95 -4.05 9.93 -6.06
N TYR A 96 -4.94 10.20 -5.11
CA TYR A 96 -4.58 10.96 -3.92
C TYR A 96 -5.49 10.64 -2.73
N LEU A 97 -5.05 11.02 -1.53
CA LEU A 97 -5.88 10.92 -0.34
C LEU A 97 -6.98 11.98 -0.42
N LYS A 98 -8.24 11.54 -0.35
CA LYS A 98 -9.40 12.45 -0.44
C LYS A 98 -9.33 13.60 0.54
N GLU A 99 -9.00 13.30 1.79
CA GLU A 99 -9.00 14.31 2.85
C GLU A 99 -7.95 15.40 2.66
N LYS A 100 -6.88 15.09 1.95
CA LYS A 100 -5.81 16.07 1.71
C LYS A 100 -5.91 16.78 0.37
N GLY A 101 -6.69 16.22 -0.57
CA GLY A 101 -6.81 16.75 -1.91
C GLY A 101 -5.63 16.41 -2.80
N ILE A 102 -5.75 16.75 -4.08
CA ILE A 102 -4.77 16.33 -5.09
C ILE A 102 -3.38 16.92 -4.86
N VAL A 103 -3.27 18.15 -4.35
CA VAL A 103 -1.97 18.79 -4.18
C VAL A 103 -1.19 18.16 -3.03
N LYS A 104 -1.83 17.99 -1.87
CA LYS A 104 -1.15 17.50 -0.68
C LYS A 104 -1.28 16.00 -0.47
N GLY A 105 -2.21 15.35 -1.14
CA GLY A 105 -2.52 13.94 -0.94
C GLY A 105 -1.95 13.02 -2.01
N THR A 106 -1.23 13.55 -3.00
CA THR A 106 -0.62 12.75 -4.05
C THR A 106 0.77 12.31 -3.61
N TYR A 107 1.03 11.01 -3.72
CA TYR A 107 2.31 10.40 -3.36
C TYR A 107 2.89 9.67 -4.56
N LEU A 108 4.21 9.67 -4.65
CA LEU A 108 4.96 8.97 -5.69
C LEU A 108 5.99 8.04 -5.05
N ARG A 109 6.29 6.95 -5.74
CA ARG A 109 7.31 6.01 -5.29
C ARG A 109 8.66 6.43 -5.86
N THR A 110 9.63 6.69 -4.98
CA THR A 110 11.00 7.06 -5.35
C THR A 110 11.95 6.13 -4.60
N GLY A 111 12.62 5.24 -5.33
CA GLY A 111 13.39 4.19 -4.70
C GLY A 111 12.49 3.32 -3.83
N SER A 112 12.85 3.12 -2.58
CA SER A 112 12.06 2.34 -1.62
C SER A 112 11.14 3.20 -0.76
N CYS A 113 10.92 4.46 -1.14
CA CYS A 113 10.13 5.41 -0.35
C CYS A 113 8.91 5.92 -1.11
N SER A 114 7.82 6.12 -0.37
CA SER A 114 6.62 6.80 -0.88
C SER A 114 6.63 8.21 -0.33
N ILE A 115 6.79 9.20 -1.21
CA ILE A 115 6.95 10.60 -0.80
C ILE A 115 5.86 11.47 -1.40
N PRO A 116 5.50 12.58 -0.73
CA PRO A 116 4.55 13.55 -1.31
C PRO A 116 5.07 14.07 -2.65
N ALA A 117 4.17 14.14 -3.63
CA ALA A 117 4.53 14.62 -4.97
C ALA A 117 5.08 16.03 -4.95
N THR A 118 4.70 16.85 -3.95
CA THR A 118 5.19 18.21 -3.78
C THR A 118 6.70 18.28 -3.50
N LEU A 119 7.30 17.17 -3.06
CA LEU A 119 8.74 17.08 -2.80
C LEU A 119 9.54 16.62 -4.01
N VAL A 120 8.86 16.17 -5.07
CA VAL A 120 9.52 15.71 -6.29
C VAL A 120 9.79 16.94 -7.16
N LYS A 121 11.05 17.13 -7.52
CA LYS A 121 11.43 18.26 -8.39
C LYS A 121 11.23 17.88 -9.85
N PRO A 122 10.82 18.84 -10.68
CA PRO A 122 10.67 18.60 -12.11
C PRO A 122 12.00 18.30 -12.79
#